data_ec0fd69e6ab02a9dc6875467e241ac6f
#
_entry.id   ec0fd69e6ab02a9dc6875467e241ac6f
#
_cell.length_a   1.000
_cell.length_b   1.000
_cell.length_c   1.000
_cell.angle_alpha   90.00
_cell.angle_beta   90.00
_cell.angle_gamma   90.00
#
_symmetry.space_group_name_H-M   'P 1'
#
loop_
_entity.id
_entity.type
_entity.pdbx_description
1 polymer ?
#
loop_
_entity_poly.entity_id
_entity_poly.type
_entity_poly.pdbx_seq_one_letter_code
_entity_poly.pdbx_strand_id
1 'polypeptide(L)'
;MKVLLIQMPFGAVERPALGISLLKAGLEMRDHDCQIRYLNLDFAAFIGLDLYNWIVDDIPYTSFAGDWCFTLPLYGRRPDVDWGYVKEILVDTWQRPQDQLEQLVWVREQTPAFIDACLLQIDWQRYDVVGFTSTFVQNIAALSLAKAIKTRFPKISVVFGGANWEDEMGVELHQRFPFVDYVCQGEADQSFPALIDALENGNELNLIPGILYRNGDQTAAQTAQARPVENVDNLPIPDFTDYYDALAIDPRLHAVSPTLLMETSRGCWWGAKNHCTFCGLNGNGIGFRSKSAQRALMELEYLSKTWDPLLIIMVDNILDMAYFHAFLPALAKKGDGRTPLFYETKSNLKRELVRLLREAGIHNIQPGIESLSDNILRLMRKGTTGLRNIQLLKWCHEYGVSVDWNLLYGFPGEAASDYQEIADLLPSIWHLMPPSACGPLRLDRFSPYHQCPEQFGLKNIRPLSVYRYLYPFDESVLMRIACYFDFDYEEGRYTHTFASEILPMIERWSSEGNRGDLRVNDLGNTLLIQDNRKHHAPREFELSEYDRIAYLACDQITTPAQVVSVLERCYPSESFDTAEIEKSLNSHVENDLSVVKDGHFLALGVYNKYHENWHVCQEN
;
A
#
# COMPACT_ATOMS: atom_id res chain seq x y z
N MET A 1 -11.35 -29.27 -16.88
CA MET A 1 -10.68 -28.44 -17.93
C MET A 1 -9.22 -28.20 -17.59
N LYS A 2 -8.39 -27.81 -18.58
CA LYS A 2 -7.00 -27.37 -18.38
C LYS A 2 -6.89 -25.88 -18.47
N VAL A 3 -6.43 -25.26 -17.40
CA VAL A 3 -6.38 -23.79 -17.24
C VAL A 3 -4.94 -23.33 -17.07
N LEU A 4 -4.54 -22.27 -17.78
CA LEU A 4 -3.28 -21.56 -17.57
C LEU A 4 -3.58 -20.16 -17.05
N LEU A 5 -3.11 -19.85 -15.86
CA LEU A 5 -3.15 -18.48 -15.33
C LEU A 5 -1.81 -17.78 -15.58
N ILE A 6 -1.86 -16.50 -15.92
CA ILE A 6 -0.68 -15.76 -16.35
C ILE A 6 -0.53 -14.47 -15.54
N GLN A 7 0.67 -14.27 -15.02
CA GLN A 7 1.14 -12.97 -14.53
C GLN A 7 2.08 -12.34 -15.57
N MET A 8 1.64 -11.21 -16.15
CA MET A 8 2.42 -10.48 -17.16
C MET A 8 3.39 -9.47 -16.53
N PRO A 9 4.42 -8.99 -17.27
CA PRO A 9 5.18 -7.78 -16.91
C PRO A 9 4.23 -6.55 -16.72
N PHE A 10 4.42 -5.61 -15.79
CA PHE A 10 5.56 -5.53 -14.86
C PHE A 10 5.10 -5.81 -13.41
N GLY A 11 4.80 -7.04 -13.10
CA GLY A 11 4.61 -7.45 -11.70
C GLY A 11 5.97 -7.60 -11.01
N ALA A 12 6.05 -7.32 -9.72
CA ALA A 12 7.27 -7.51 -8.94
C ALA A 12 7.81 -8.94 -9.06
N VAL A 13 9.13 -9.09 -9.19
CA VAL A 13 9.75 -10.39 -9.38
C VAL A 13 9.95 -11.15 -8.07
N GLU A 14 10.11 -10.44 -6.96
CA GLU A 14 10.33 -11.02 -5.62
C GLU A 14 9.04 -11.52 -4.96
N ARG A 15 7.89 -11.36 -5.61
CA ARG A 15 6.58 -11.69 -5.02
C ARG A 15 5.73 -12.57 -5.95
N PRO A 16 5.27 -13.74 -5.48
CA PRO A 16 4.26 -14.50 -6.22
C PRO A 16 2.92 -13.76 -6.27
N ALA A 17 2.14 -13.96 -7.32
CA ALA A 17 0.81 -13.36 -7.45
C ALA A 17 -0.21 -14.08 -6.57
N LEU A 18 -0.56 -13.48 -5.42
CA LEU A 18 -1.48 -14.07 -4.44
C LEU A 18 -2.84 -14.44 -5.05
N GLY A 19 -3.46 -13.53 -5.82
CA GLY A 19 -4.80 -13.74 -6.35
C GLY A 19 -4.91 -14.98 -7.23
N ILE A 20 -4.03 -15.14 -8.21
CA ILE A 20 -4.07 -16.31 -9.11
C ILE A 20 -3.59 -17.59 -8.41
N SER A 21 -2.76 -17.50 -7.36
CA SER A 21 -2.36 -18.64 -6.54
C SER A 21 -3.52 -19.18 -5.69
N LEU A 22 -4.41 -18.29 -5.20
CA LEU A 22 -5.68 -18.68 -4.59
C LEU A 22 -6.64 -19.31 -5.59
N LEU A 23 -6.76 -18.72 -6.80
CA LEU A 23 -7.62 -19.25 -7.86
C LEU A 23 -7.15 -20.64 -8.32
N LYS A 24 -5.83 -20.86 -8.47
CA LYS A 24 -5.28 -22.19 -8.78
C LYS A 24 -5.69 -23.20 -7.73
N ALA A 25 -5.42 -22.91 -6.43
CA ALA A 25 -5.79 -23.81 -5.36
C ALA A 25 -7.32 -24.07 -5.32
N GLY A 26 -8.15 -23.06 -5.60
CA GLY A 26 -9.60 -23.20 -5.69
C GLY A 26 -10.08 -24.07 -6.86
N LEU A 27 -9.38 -24.03 -8.01
CA LEU A 27 -9.66 -24.91 -9.17
C LEU A 27 -9.24 -26.35 -8.92
N GLU A 28 -8.08 -26.56 -8.31
CA GLU A 28 -7.59 -27.91 -7.98
C GLU A 28 -8.51 -28.62 -6.98
N MET A 29 -9.13 -27.89 -6.04
CA MET A 29 -10.17 -28.44 -5.16
C MET A 29 -11.45 -28.91 -5.91
N ARG A 30 -11.59 -28.54 -7.20
CA ARG A 30 -12.70 -28.93 -8.09
C ARG A 30 -12.24 -29.86 -9.23
N ASP A 31 -11.09 -30.50 -9.07
CA ASP A 31 -10.52 -31.47 -10.02
C ASP A 31 -10.18 -30.86 -11.40
N HIS A 32 -9.95 -29.53 -11.48
CA HIS A 32 -9.41 -28.90 -12.69
C HIS A 32 -7.89 -28.87 -12.66
N ASP A 33 -7.24 -29.10 -13.82
CA ASP A 33 -5.78 -28.97 -14.00
C ASP A 33 -5.44 -27.49 -14.21
N CYS A 34 -4.77 -26.86 -13.25
CA CYS A 34 -4.42 -25.44 -13.30
C CYS A 34 -2.93 -25.22 -13.09
N GLN A 35 -2.32 -24.44 -13.97
CA GLN A 35 -0.93 -24.02 -13.89
C GLN A 35 -0.84 -22.49 -13.90
N ILE A 36 0.21 -21.95 -13.27
CA ILE A 36 0.52 -20.52 -13.34
C ILE A 36 1.83 -20.34 -14.12
N ARG A 37 1.81 -19.39 -15.06
CA ARG A 37 3.04 -18.97 -15.75
C ARG A 37 3.38 -17.53 -15.35
N TYR A 38 4.55 -17.37 -14.75
CA TYR A 38 5.09 -16.08 -14.32
C TYR A 38 5.90 -15.45 -15.45
N LEU A 39 5.22 -14.88 -16.46
CA LEU A 39 5.87 -14.24 -17.60
C LEU A 39 6.58 -12.92 -17.24
N ASN A 40 6.26 -12.33 -16.08
CA ASN A 40 7.04 -11.26 -15.50
C ASN A 40 8.47 -11.71 -15.16
N LEU A 41 8.65 -12.93 -14.63
CA LEU A 41 9.97 -13.52 -14.37
C LEU A 41 10.71 -13.81 -15.69
N ASP A 42 10.00 -14.40 -16.65
CA ASP A 42 10.58 -14.69 -17.97
C ASP A 42 11.04 -13.39 -18.66
N PHE A 43 10.29 -12.30 -18.56
CA PHE A 43 10.69 -11.00 -19.14
C PHE A 43 11.83 -10.35 -18.37
N ALA A 44 11.84 -10.43 -17.04
CA ALA A 44 12.94 -9.95 -16.21
C ALA A 44 14.26 -10.69 -16.57
N ALA A 45 14.20 -12.01 -16.75
CA ALA A 45 15.34 -12.80 -17.24
C ALA A 45 15.73 -12.42 -18.69
N PHE A 46 14.78 -11.99 -19.52
CA PHE A 46 15.00 -11.64 -20.92
C PHE A 46 15.71 -10.29 -21.10
N ILE A 47 15.29 -9.25 -20.33
CA ILE A 47 15.88 -7.90 -20.43
C ILE A 47 16.99 -7.62 -19.41
N GLY A 48 17.14 -8.48 -18.39
CA GLY A 48 18.03 -8.31 -17.26
C GLY A 48 17.28 -7.82 -16.01
N LEU A 49 17.56 -8.47 -14.87
CA LEU A 49 16.87 -8.27 -13.61
C LEU A 49 16.96 -6.82 -13.10
N ASP A 50 18.16 -6.22 -13.16
CA ASP A 50 18.39 -4.84 -12.69
C ASP A 50 17.54 -3.83 -13.48
N LEU A 51 17.49 -3.98 -14.81
CA LEU A 51 16.71 -3.10 -15.67
C LEU A 51 15.21 -3.29 -15.47
N TYR A 52 14.77 -4.53 -15.23
CA TYR A 52 13.39 -4.84 -14.90
C TYR A 52 12.97 -4.18 -13.57
N ASN A 53 13.77 -4.38 -12.52
CA ASN A 53 13.49 -3.82 -11.20
C ASN A 53 13.51 -2.29 -11.22
N TRP A 54 14.45 -1.67 -11.95
CA TRP A 54 14.45 -0.23 -12.14
C TRP A 54 13.14 0.29 -12.74
N ILE A 55 12.53 -0.42 -13.69
CA ILE A 55 11.22 -0.02 -14.25
C ILE A 55 10.08 -0.19 -13.23
N VAL A 56 10.13 -1.23 -12.40
CA VAL A 56 9.08 -1.54 -11.41
C VAL A 56 9.16 -0.61 -10.19
N ASP A 57 10.39 -0.36 -9.69
CA ASP A 57 10.58 0.26 -8.37
C ASP A 57 10.93 1.75 -8.44
N ASP A 58 11.71 2.18 -9.46
CA ASP A 58 12.26 3.55 -9.52
C ASP A 58 11.50 4.48 -10.48
N ILE A 59 10.79 3.91 -11.45
CA ILE A 59 9.96 4.73 -12.35
C ILE A 59 8.58 4.91 -11.71
N PRO A 60 8.09 6.17 -11.61
CA PRO A 60 6.76 6.41 -11.07
C PRO A 60 5.69 5.62 -11.82
N TYR A 61 4.97 4.75 -11.11
CA TYR A 61 3.96 3.87 -11.72
C TYR A 61 2.86 4.64 -12.47
N THR A 62 2.59 5.90 -12.11
CA THR A 62 1.66 6.79 -12.82
C THR A 62 2.17 7.27 -14.17
N SER A 63 3.44 7.02 -14.50
CA SER A 63 3.96 7.18 -15.85
C SER A 63 3.51 6.06 -16.79
N PHE A 64 3.08 4.90 -16.25
CA PHE A 64 2.72 3.69 -17.00
C PHE A 64 3.80 3.25 -17.99
N ALA A 65 5.09 3.42 -17.62
CA ALA A 65 6.22 3.11 -18.51
C ALA A 65 6.20 1.64 -18.98
N GLY A 66 5.85 0.72 -18.09
CA GLY A 66 5.70 -0.69 -18.43
C GLY A 66 4.60 -0.94 -19.45
N ASP A 67 3.41 -0.37 -19.26
CA ASP A 67 2.31 -0.48 -20.23
C ASP A 67 2.69 0.16 -21.57
N TRP A 68 3.36 1.34 -21.55
CA TRP A 68 3.81 1.98 -22.77
C TRP A 68 4.77 1.09 -23.58
N CYS A 69 5.67 0.37 -22.93
CA CYS A 69 6.56 -0.57 -23.61
C CYS A 69 5.78 -1.60 -24.43
N PHE A 70 4.70 -2.14 -23.89
CA PHE A 70 3.89 -3.17 -24.56
C PHE A 70 2.82 -2.61 -25.52
N THR A 71 2.68 -1.30 -25.67
CA THR A 71 1.84 -0.74 -26.74
C THR A 71 2.37 -1.10 -28.14
N LEU A 72 3.68 -1.35 -28.27
CA LEU A 72 4.30 -1.72 -29.55
C LEU A 72 3.79 -3.07 -30.11
N PRO A 73 3.81 -4.19 -29.37
CA PRO A 73 3.23 -5.43 -29.88
C PRO A 73 1.69 -5.40 -30.00
N LEU A 74 1.00 -4.58 -29.19
CA LEU A 74 -0.47 -4.49 -29.24
C LEU A 74 -0.98 -3.71 -30.46
N TYR A 75 -0.39 -2.55 -30.75
CA TYR A 75 -0.88 -1.60 -31.76
C TYR A 75 0.07 -1.34 -32.92
N GLY A 76 1.31 -1.85 -32.85
CA GLY A 76 2.37 -1.49 -33.77
C GLY A 76 3.01 -0.11 -33.46
N ARG A 77 3.89 0.33 -34.32
CA ARG A 77 4.56 1.64 -34.21
C ARG A 77 3.59 2.78 -34.48
N ARG A 78 3.58 3.77 -33.60
CA ARG A 78 2.80 5.01 -33.69
C ARG A 78 3.73 6.20 -33.45
N PRO A 79 4.60 6.61 -34.40
CA PRO A 79 5.74 7.50 -34.14
C PRO A 79 5.38 8.80 -33.44
N ASP A 80 4.30 9.46 -33.84
CA ASP A 80 3.87 10.74 -33.24
C ASP A 80 3.35 10.54 -31.80
N VAL A 81 2.60 9.46 -31.56
CA VAL A 81 2.08 9.09 -30.23
C VAL A 81 3.23 8.68 -29.31
N ASP A 82 4.16 7.86 -29.81
CA ASP A 82 5.32 7.39 -29.06
C ASP A 82 6.24 8.54 -28.67
N TRP A 83 6.48 9.48 -29.60
CA TRP A 83 7.24 10.69 -29.31
C TRP A 83 6.51 11.61 -28.31
N GLY A 84 5.20 11.76 -28.45
CA GLY A 84 4.37 12.52 -27.52
C GLY A 84 4.48 11.99 -26.10
N TYR A 85 4.43 10.66 -25.90
CA TYR A 85 4.62 10.02 -24.61
C TYR A 85 6.00 10.34 -24.01
N VAL A 86 7.08 10.13 -24.78
CA VAL A 86 8.44 10.40 -24.32
C VAL A 86 8.58 11.84 -23.90
N LYS A 87 8.14 12.78 -24.75
CA LYS A 87 8.25 14.22 -24.46
C LYS A 87 7.42 14.62 -23.25
N GLU A 88 6.11 14.39 -23.27
CA GLU A 88 5.19 14.93 -22.26
C GLU A 88 5.28 14.18 -20.93
N ILE A 89 5.32 12.84 -20.97
CA ILE A 89 5.31 12.05 -19.74
C ILE A 89 6.71 11.92 -19.18
N LEU A 90 7.67 11.41 -19.95
CA LEU A 90 8.99 11.10 -19.38
C LEU A 90 9.85 12.34 -19.19
N VAL A 91 9.85 13.30 -20.15
CA VAL A 91 10.71 14.49 -20.07
C VAL A 91 10.02 15.63 -19.32
N ASP A 92 8.87 16.09 -19.78
CA ASP A 92 8.25 17.31 -19.25
C ASP A 92 7.67 17.07 -17.84
N THR A 93 7.02 15.91 -17.59
CA THR A 93 6.41 15.61 -16.29
C THR A 93 7.43 15.00 -15.31
N TRP A 94 8.13 13.95 -15.71
CA TRP A 94 8.99 13.17 -14.81
C TRP A 94 10.48 13.50 -14.91
N GLN A 95 10.89 14.42 -15.80
CA GLN A 95 12.24 14.94 -15.96
C GLN A 95 13.32 13.84 -16.02
N ARG A 96 13.02 12.74 -16.73
CA ARG A 96 13.93 11.61 -16.84
C ARG A 96 15.15 11.95 -17.69
N PRO A 97 16.36 11.57 -17.26
CA PRO A 97 17.59 11.82 -18.01
C PRO A 97 17.65 10.98 -19.29
N GLN A 98 18.47 11.42 -20.26
CA GLN A 98 18.53 10.86 -21.60
C GLN A 98 18.87 9.36 -21.63
N ASP A 99 19.81 8.93 -20.79
CA ASP A 99 20.21 7.51 -20.68
C ASP A 99 19.06 6.60 -20.23
N GLN A 100 18.20 7.06 -19.33
CA GLN A 100 17.01 6.35 -18.90
C GLN A 100 15.94 6.26 -20.01
N LEU A 101 15.82 7.32 -20.81
CA LEU A 101 14.93 7.31 -21.99
C LEU A 101 15.39 6.26 -23.01
N GLU A 102 16.70 6.20 -23.28
CA GLU A 102 17.29 5.23 -24.20
C GLU A 102 17.08 3.78 -23.71
N GLN A 103 17.21 3.54 -22.40
CA GLN A 103 16.93 2.24 -21.79
C GLN A 103 15.46 1.83 -21.96
N LEU A 104 14.51 2.74 -21.69
CA LEU A 104 13.09 2.44 -21.86
C LEU A 104 12.72 2.17 -23.32
N VAL A 105 13.26 2.96 -24.25
CA VAL A 105 13.07 2.74 -25.69
C VAL A 105 13.64 1.37 -26.09
N TRP A 106 14.82 1.02 -25.60
CA TRP A 106 15.40 -0.31 -25.85
C TRP A 106 14.49 -1.43 -25.33
N VAL A 107 13.99 -1.34 -24.09
CA VAL A 107 13.04 -2.33 -23.52
C VAL A 107 11.79 -2.45 -24.38
N ARG A 108 11.22 -1.32 -24.82
CA ARG A 108 10.06 -1.30 -25.71
C ARG A 108 10.33 -2.08 -27.01
N GLU A 109 11.50 -1.93 -27.61
CA GLU A 109 11.90 -2.63 -28.83
C GLU A 109 12.06 -4.14 -28.62
N GLN A 110 12.27 -4.60 -27.37
CA GLN A 110 12.35 -6.03 -27.07
C GLN A 110 10.96 -6.69 -26.91
N THR A 111 9.89 -5.94 -26.65
CA THR A 111 8.59 -6.49 -26.31
C THR A 111 7.94 -7.34 -27.42
N PRO A 112 8.07 -7.02 -28.74
CA PRO A 112 7.56 -7.91 -29.78
C PRO A 112 8.24 -9.28 -29.79
N ALA A 113 9.58 -9.30 -29.67
CA ALA A 113 10.35 -10.54 -29.63
C ALA A 113 10.00 -11.41 -28.41
N PHE A 114 9.71 -10.76 -27.28
CA PHE A 114 9.23 -11.46 -26.09
C PHE A 114 7.84 -12.09 -26.29
N ILE A 115 6.89 -11.39 -26.89
CA ILE A 115 5.56 -11.95 -27.21
C ILE A 115 5.69 -13.14 -28.16
N ASP A 116 6.54 -13.03 -29.18
CA ASP A 116 6.82 -14.14 -30.10
C ASP A 116 7.46 -15.34 -29.38
N ALA A 117 8.39 -15.10 -28.46
CA ALA A 117 8.99 -16.14 -27.62
C ALA A 117 7.93 -16.85 -26.76
N CYS A 118 7.01 -16.13 -26.13
CA CYS A 118 5.90 -16.71 -25.38
C CYS A 118 5.02 -17.61 -26.25
N LEU A 119 4.72 -17.19 -27.50
CA LEU A 119 3.92 -18.00 -28.44
C LEU A 119 4.62 -19.26 -28.89
N LEU A 120 5.96 -19.31 -28.91
CA LEU A 120 6.75 -20.45 -29.35
C LEU A 120 7.08 -21.43 -28.22
N GLN A 121 7.32 -20.93 -27.01
CA GLN A 121 7.80 -21.72 -25.88
C GLN A 121 6.70 -22.42 -25.09
N ILE A 122 5.47 -21.90 -25.13
CA ILE A 122 4.33 -22.47 -24.41
C ILE A 122 3.49 -23.29 -25.37
N ASP A 123 3.18 -24.54 -24.97
CA ASP A 123 2.26 -25.42 -25.71
C ASP A 123 0.80 -25.00 -25.43
N TRP A 124 0.37 -23.94 -26.11
CA TRP A 124 -0.96 -23.37 -25.97
C TRP A 124 -2.11 -24.33 -26.27
N GLN A 125 -1.92 -25.27 -27.18
CA GLN A 125 -2.96 -26.24 -27.57
C GLN A 125 -3.34 -27.19 -26.44
N ARG A 126 -2.53 -27.23 -25.40
CA ARG A 126 -2.78 -28.02 -24.19
C ARG A 126 -3.89 -27.44 -23.32
N TYR A 127 -4.17 -26.11 -23.42
CA TYR A 127 -5.07 -25.41 -22.54
C TYR A 127 -6.41 -25.07 -23.20
N ASP A 128 -7.49 -25.21 -22.41
CA ASP A 128 -8.85 -24.85 -22.82
C ASP A 128 -9.09 -23.36 -22.50
N VAL A 129 -8.54 -22.88 -21.39
CA VAL A 129 -8.70 -21.52 -20.85
C VAL A 129 -7.35 -20.91 -20.50
N VAL A 130 -7.16 -19.65 -20.88
CA VAL A 130 -6.03 -18.82 -20.46
C VAL A 130 -6.56 -17.60 -19.71
N GLY A 131 -6.19 -17.48 -18.43
CA GLY A 131 -6.59 -16.39 -17.56
C GLY A 131 -5.46 -15.42 -17.29
N PHE A 132 -5.75 -14.11 -17.38
CA PHE A 132 -4.81 -13.04 -17.08
C PHE A 132 -5.23 -12.29 -15.82
N THR A 133 -4.32 -12.18 -14.84
CA THR A 133 -4.45 -11.18 -13.80
C THR A 133 -3.86 -9.86 -14.27
N SER A 134 -4.55 -8.75 -13.98
CA SER A 134 -4.09 -7.42 -14.39
C SER A 134 -4.29 -6.40 -13.27
N THR A 135 -3.18 -5.92 -12.74
CA THR A 135 -3.13 -4.84 -11.75
C THR A 135 -2.09 -3.81 -12.18
N PHE A 136 -2.29 -2.56 -11.83
CA PHE A 136 -1.36 -1.46 -12.17
C PHE A 136 -0.90 -1.49 -13.65
N VAL A 137 0.41 -1.61 -13.89
CA VAL A 137 1.07 -1.50 -15.19
C VAL A 137 1.18 -2.84 -15.94
N GLN A 138 0.22 -3.75 -15.77
CA GLN A 138 0.21 -5.08 -16.41
C GLN A 138 -0.80 -5.20 -17.58
N ASN A 139 -1.65 -4.18 -17.77
CA ASN A 139 -2.82 -4.32 -18.63
C ASN A 139 -2.48 -4.45 -20.11
N ILE A 140 -1.63 -3.57 -20.63
CA ILE A 140 -1.26 -3.57 -22.05
C ILE A 140 -0.43 -4.80 -22.40
N ALA A 141 0.44 -5.26 -21.50
CA ALA A 141 1.20 -6.49 -21.68
C ALA A 141 0.28 -7.71 -21.78
N ALA A 142 -0.71 -7.81 -20.89
CA ALA A 142 -1.71 -8.88 -20.91
C ALA A 142 -2.56 -8.85 -22.20
N LEU A 143 -3.04 -7.67 -22.59
CA LEU A 143 -3.79 -7.50 -23.85
C LEU A 143 -2.96 -7.87 -25.08
N SER A 144 -1.65 -7.54 -25.08
CA SER A 144 -0.75 -7.87 -26.20
C SER A 144 -0.63 -9.38 -26.41
N LEU A 145 -0.38 -10.12 -25.34
CA LEU A 145 -0.26 -11.57 -25.41
C LEU A 145 -1.61 -12.23 -25.70
N ALA A 146 -2.69 -11.78 -25.08
CA ALA A 146 -4.04 -12.29 -25.33
C ALA A 146 -4.46 -12.14 -26.79
N LYS A 147 -4.20 -10.98 -27.42
CA LYS A 147 -4.42 -10.77 -28.85
C LYS A 147 -3.64 -11.76 -29.71
N ALA A 148 -2.37 -11.96 -29.39
CA ALA A 148 -1.49 -12.87 -30.11
C ALA A 148 -1.94 -14.33 -29.98
N ILE A 149 -2.32 -14.77 -28.77
CA ILE A 149 -2.90 -16.11 -28.51
C ILE A 149 -4.17 -16.31 -29.32
N LYS A 150 -5.12 -15.38 -29.22
CA LYS A 150 -6.42 -15.51 -29.89
C LYS A 150 -6.30 -15.52 -31.41
N THR A 151 -5.32 -14.78 -31.95
CA THR A 151 -5.01 -14.79 -33.39
C THR A 151 -4.51 -16.16 -33.86
N ARG A 152 -3.65 -16.83 -33.09
CA ARG A 152 -3.00 -18.07 -33.46
C ARG A 152 -3.80 -19.31 -33.01
N PHE A 153 -4.50 -19.20 -31.86
CA PHE A 153 -5.23 -20.28 -31.21
C PHE A 153 -6.67 -19.83 -30.85
N PRO A 154 -7.55 -19.60 -31.86
CA PRO A 154 -8.85 -18.97 -31.67
C PRO A 154 -9.84 -19.76 -30.80
N LYS A 155 -9.56 -21.04 -30.55
CA LYS A 155 -10.41 -21.92 -29.72
C LYS A 155 -10.17 -21.74 -28.20
N ILE A 156 -9.03 -21.19 -27.82
CA ILE A 156 -8.71 -20.95 -26.41
C ILE A 156 -9.62 -19.85 -25.87
N SER A 157 -10.28 -20.12 -24.76
CA SER A 157 -11.03 -19.09 -24.04
C SER A 157 -10.09 -18.18 -23.27
N VAL A 158 -10.19 -16.86 -23.51
CA VAL A 158 -9.37 -15.85 -22.84
C VAL A 158 -10.20 -15.16 -21.77
N VAL A 159 -9.70 -15.22 -20.54
CA VAL A 159 -10.35 -14.62 -19.34
C VAL A 159 -9.46 -13.55 -18.75
N PHE A 160 -10.03 -12.40 -18.37
CA PHE A 160 -9.34 -11.35 -17.64
C PHE A 160 -9.95 -11.13 -16.25
N GLY A 161 -9.13 -10.64 -15.33
CA GLY A 161 -9.54 -10.21 -14.01
C GLY A 161 -8.48 -9.31 -13.36
N GLY A 162 -8.73 -8.95 -12.11
CA GLY A 162 -7.89 -8.04 -11.35
C GLY A 162 -8.34 -6.57 -11.42
N ALA A 163 -7.68 -5.71 -10.64
CA ALA A 163 -8.13 -4.34 -10.38
C ALA A 163 -8.33 -3.47 -11.63
N ASN A 164 -7.59 -3.72 -12.72
CA ASN A 164 -7.76 -2.98 -13.98
C ASN A 164 -9.06 -3.32 -14.73
N TRP A 165 -9.76 -4.39 -14.31
CA TRP A 165 -10.98 -4.88 -14.96
C TRP A 165 -12.23 -4.76 -14.07
N GLU A 166 -12.13 -3.96 -13.00
CA GLU A 166 -13.22 -3.71 -12.08
C GLU A 166 -14.27 -2.77 -12.69
N ASP A 167 -15.56 -3.05 -12.36
CA ASP A 167 -16.71 -2.19 -12.62
C ASP A 167 -16.74 -1.67 -14.07
N GLU A 168 -16.96 -0.37 -14.26
CA GLU A 168 -17.05 0.30 -15.57
C GLU A 168 -15.80 0.09 -16.44
N MET A 169 -14.60 0.04 -15.80
CA MET A 169 -13.34 -0.20 -16.53
C MET A 169 -13.35 -1.54 -17.26
N GLY A 170 -13.76 -2.60 -16.57
CA GLY A 170 -13.84 -3.94 -17.16
C GLY A 170 -14.89 -4.03 -18.26
N VAL A 171 -16.04 -3.37 -18.07
CA VAL A 171 -17.11 -3.33 -19.08
C VAL A 171 -16.60 -2.67 -20.37
N GLU A 172 -15.98 -1.49 -20.25
CA GLU A 172 -15.50 -0.76 -21.42
C GLU A 172 -14.35 -1.48 -22.12
N LEU A 173 -13.37 -1.99 -21.34
CA LEU A 173 -12.25 -2.76 -21.89
C LEU A 173 -12.74 -4.03 -22.61
N HIS A 174 -13.71 -4.76 -22.04
CA HIS A 174 -14.29 -5.93 -22.67
C HIS A 174 -14.97 -5.57 -23.99
N GLN A 175 -15.66 -4.43 -24.07
CA GLN A 175 -16.25 -3.96 -25.32
C GLN A 175 -15.19 -3.62 -26.39
N ARG A 176 -14.07 -2.99 -25.99
CA ARG A 176 -13.03 -2.53 -26.92
C ARG A 176 -12.08 -3.60 -27.40
N PHE A 177 -11.95 -4.70 -26.64
CA PHE A 177 -11.03 -5.79 -26.98
C PHE A 177 -11.79 -7.09 -27.24
N PRO A 178 -12.30 -7.31 -28.48
CA PRO A 178 -13.17 -8.45 -28.80
C PRO A 178 -12.49 -9.81 -28.70
N PHE A 179 -11.17 -9.88 -28.54
CA PHE A 179 -10.43 -11.10 -28.29
C PHE A 179 -10.42 -11.53 -26.80
N VAL A 180 -11.01 -10.75 -25.91
CA VAL A 180 -11.29 -11.13 -24.53
C VAL A 180 -12.68 -11.75 -24.48
N ASP A 181 -12.76 -13.04 -24.15
CA ASP A 181 -14.03 -13.77 -24.14
C ASP A 181 -14.82 -13.50 -22.86
N TYR A 182 -14.12 -13.53 -21.71
CA TYR A 182 -14.72 -13.38 -20.37
C TYR A 182 -13.94 -12.42 -19.49
N VAL A 183 -14.64 -11.79 -18.54
CA VAL A 183 -14.03 -11.01 -17.46
C VAL A 183 -14.66 -11.44 -16.14
N CYS A 184 -13.82 -11.72 -15.13
CA CYS A 184 -14.24 -11.91 -13.76
C CYS A 184 -14.02 -10.59 -13.00
N GLN A 185 -15.12 -9.95 -12.60
CA GLN A 185 -15.12 -8.72 -11.81
C GLN A 185 -15.27 -9.04 -10.32
N GLY A 186 -14.74 -8.18 -9.46
CA GLY A 186 -14.78 -8.35 -8.00
C GLY A 186 -13.91 -9.49 -7.50
N GLU A 187 -14.31 -10.09 -6.38
CA GLU A 187 -13.63 -11.25 -5.80
C GLU A 187 -13.93 -12.50 -6.64
N ALA A 188 -12.93 -12.96 -7.38
CA ALA A 188 -13.11 -14.06 -8.34
C ALA A 188 -13.03 -15.45 -7.71
N ASP A 189 -12.83 -15.58 -6.40
CA ASP A 189 -12.67 -16.86 -5.70
C ASP A 189 -13.84 -17.85 -5.92
N GLN A 190 -15.04 -17.32 -6.09
CA GLN A 190 -16.24 -18.13 -6.38
C GLN A 190 -16.62 -18.10 -7.86
N SER A 191 -16.56 -16.93 -8.49
CA SER A 191 -17.03 -16.72 -9.86
C SER A 191 -16.11 -17.38 -10.89
N PHE A 192 -14.79 -17.33 -10.71
CA PHE A 192 -13.87 -17.95 -11.68
C PHE A 192 -13.96 -19.48 -11.71
N PRO A 193 -13.90 -20.22 -10.57
CA PRO A 193 -14.13 -21.66 -10.61
C PRO A 193 -15.53 -22.04 -11.13
N ALA A 194 -16.57 -21.27 -10.81
CA ALA A 194 -17.91 -21.52 -11.36
C ALA A 194 -17.97 -21.28 -12.87
N LEU A 195 -17.23 -20.30 -13.42
CA LEU A 195 -17.10 -20.09 -14.84
C LEU A 195 -16.44 -21.31 -15.53
N ILE A 196 -15.35 -21.84 -14.95
CA ILE A 196 -14.66 -23.01 -15.49
C ILE A 196 -15.57 -24.24 -15.49
N ASP A 197 -16.31 -24.48 -14.38
CA ASP A 197 -17.32 -25.54 -14.32
C ASP A 197 -18.40 -25.38 -15.40
N ALA A 198 -18.88 -24.16 -15.61
CA ALA A 198 -19.92 -23.88 -16.61
C ALA A 198 -19.42 -24.09 -18.03
N LEU A 199 -18.17 -23.69 -18.32
CA LEU A 199 -17.55 -23.91 -19.63
C LEU A 199 -17.32 -25.40 -19.93
N GLU A 200 -16.94 -26.19 -18.92
CA GLU A 200 -16.76 -27.64 -19.05
C GLU A 200 -18.08 -28.38 -19.31
N ASN A 201 -19.13 -27.96 -18.56
CA ASN A 201 -20.41 -28.67 -18.59
C ASN A 201 -21.45 -28.06 -19.54
N GLY A 202 -21.12 -26.95 -20.21
CA GLY A 202 -22.06 -26.21 -21.09
C GLY A 202 -23.24 -25.57 -20.35
N ASN A 203 -23.03 -25.16 -19.08
CA ASN A 203 -24.04 -24.54 -18.25
C ASN A 203 -24.24 -23.05 -18.60
N GLU A 204 -25.38 -22.50 -18.19
CA GLU A 204 -25.71 -21.09 -18.41
C GLU A 204 -24.84 -20.16 -17.56
N LEU A 205 -24.20 -19.18 -18.18
CA LEU A 205 -23.31 -18.21 -17.53
C LEU A 205 -24.07 -17.14 -16.75
N ASN A 206 -25.31 -16.84 -17.13
CA ASN A 206 -26.16 -15.81 -16.52
C ASN A 206 -26.44 -16.04 -15.01
N LEU A 207 -26.21 -17.26 -14.53
CA LEU A 207 -26.38 -17.64 -13.12
C LEU A 207 -25.12 -17.36 -12.27
N ILE A 208 -23.99 -17.01 -12.88
CA ILE A 208 -22.71 -16.78 -12.19
C ILE A 208 -22.53 -15.26 -12.00
N PRO A 209 -22.60 -14.71 -10.77
CA PRO A 209 -22.40 -13.28 -10.55
C PRO A 209 -20.97 -12.83 -10.87
N GLY A 210 -20.81 -11.60 -11.37
CA GLY A 210 -19.51 -10.96 -11.60
C GLY A 210 -18.84 -11.35 -12.93
N ILE A 211 -19.58 -11.89 -13.90
CA ILE A 211 -19.02 -12.28 -15.19
C ILE A 211 -19.48 -11.32 -16.30
N LEU A 212 -18.50 -10.85 -17.08
CA LEU A 212 -18.77 -10.30 -18.42
C LEU A 212 -18.47 -11.39 -19.44
N TYR A 213 -19.30 -11.51 -20.45
CA TYR A 213 -19.16 -12.51 -21.52
C TYR A 213 -19.73 -12.00 -22.85
N ARG A 214 -19.50 -12.74 -23.93
CA ARG A 214 -20.07 -12.43 -25.24
C ARG A 214 -21.20 -13.38 -25.58
N ASN A 215 -22.32 -12.81 -26.03
CA ASN A 215 -23.41 -13.59 -26.61
C ASN A 215 -23.01 -14.21 -27.96
N GLY A 216 -23.83 -15.09 -28.49
CA GLY A 216 -23.60 -15.72 -29.80
C GLY A 216 -23.47 -14.74 -30.97
N ASP A 217 -24.04 -13.55 -30.85
CA ASP A 217 -23.93 -12.42 -31.79
C ASP A 217 -22.72 -11.51 -31.53
N GLN A 218 -21.82 -11.90 -30.61
CA GLN A 218 -20.63 -11.17 -30.16
C GLN A 218 -20.92 -9.87 -29.37
N THR A 219 -22.18 -9.61 -29.00
CA THR A 219 -22.50 -8.50 -28.08
C THR A 219 -22.00 -8.81 -26.67
N ALA A 220 -21.48 -7.78 -25.99
CA ALA A 220 -21.08 -7.89 -24.60
C ALA A 220 -22.32 -8.01 -23.69
N ALA A 221 -22.26 -8.93 -22.75
CA ALA A 221 -23.28 -9.13 -21.73
C ALA A 221 -22.64 -9.16 -20.33
N GLN A 222 -23.41 -8.79 -19.33
CA GLN A 222 -22.99 -8.78 -17.94
C GLN A 222 -24.01 -9.53 -17.08
N THR A 223 -23.51 -10.33 -16.15
CA THR A 223 -24.35 -10.98 -15.14
C THR A 223 -24.60 -10.05 -13.95
N ALA A 224 -25.28 -10.55 -12.92
CA ALA A 224 -25.41 -9.80 -11.65
C ALA A 224 -24.04 -9.44 -11.08
N GLN A 225 -23.96 -8.38 -10.27
CA GLN A 225 -22.74 -7.96 -9.60
C GLN A 225 -22.14 -9.07 -8.75
N ALA A 226 -20.81 -9.19 -8.75
CA ALA A 226 -20.08 -10.13 -7.91
C ALA A 226 -20.44 -9.95 -6.43
N ARG A 227 -20.53 -11.06 -5.70
CA ARG A 227 -20.73 -11.05 -4.27
C ARG A 227 -19.38 -11.25 -3.56
N PRO A 228 -19.05 -10.41 -2.57
CA PRO A 228 -17.87 -10.65 -1.75
C PRO A 228 -17.94 -12.00 -1.05
N VAL A 229 -16.78 -12.65 -0.86
CA VAL A 229 -16.70 -13.86 -0.03
C VAL A 229 -17.04 -13.50 1.41
N GLU A 230 -18.13 -14.04 1.96
CA GLU A 230 -18.61 -13.71 3.31
C GLU A 230 -17.67 -14.25 4.40
N ASN A 231 -17.27 -15.52 4.28
CA ASN A 231 -16.37 -16.17 5.23
C ASN A 231 -15.01 -16.47 4.58
N VAL A 232 -14.03 -15.63 4.86
CA VAL A 232 -12.66 -15.74 4.32
C VAL A 232 -11.87 -16.91 4.91
N ASP A 233 -12.34 -17.56 5.99
CA ASP A 233 -11.75 -18.81 6.49
C ASP A 233 -11.91 -19.98 5.52
N ASN A 234 -12.92 -19.91 4.64
CA ASN A 234 -13.20 -20.95 3.63
C ASN A 234 -12.31 -20.85 2.38
N LEU A 235 -11.52 -19.80 2.25
CA LEU A 235 -10.58 -19.67 1.13
C LEU A 235 -9.50 -20.75 1.21
N PRO A 236 -9.02 -21.26 0.07
CA PRO A 236 -7.87 -22.17 0.05
C PRO A 236 -6.60 -21.47 0.58
N ILE A 237 -5.58 -22.25 0.90
CA ILE A 237 -4.22 -21.72 1.06
C ILE A 237 -3.66 -21.49 -0.35
N PRO A 238 -3.01 -20.34 -0.63
CA PRO A 238 -2.46 -20.08 -1.95
C PRO A 238 -1.35 -21.08 -2.31
N ASP A 239 -1.36 -21.56 -3.55
CA ASP A 239 -0.30 -22.43 -4.08
C ASP A 239 0.75 -21.61 -4.83
N PHE A 240 1.95 -21.52 -4.28
CA PHE A 240 3.08 -20.80 -4.87
C PHE A 240 4.09 -21.71 -5.59
N THR A 241 3.77 -22.98 -5.80
CA THR A 241 4.69 -23.97 -6.39
C THR A 241 5.24 -23.50 -7.74
N ASP A 242 4.38 -23.04 -8.65
CA ASP A 242 4.81 -22.62 -9.99
C ASP A 242 5.78 -21.41 -9.96
N TYR A 243 5.67 -20.54 -8.95
CA TYR A 243 6.58 -19.39 -8.77
C TYR A 243 7.97 -19.85 -8.35
N TYR A 244 8.06 -20.71 -7.32
CA TYR A 244 9.33 -21.21 -6.84
C TYR A 244 10.00 -22.12 -7.87
N ASP A 245 9.23 -22.92 -8.62
CA ASP A 245 9.74 -23.71 -9.74
C ASP A 245 10.34 -22.82 -10.83
N ALA A 246 9.68 -21.71 -11.18
CA ALA A 246 10.18 -20.77 -12.17
C ALA A 246 11.52 -20.13 -11.72
N LEU A 247 11.65 -19.75 -10.45
CA LEU A 247 12.91 -19.23 -9.91
C LEU A 247 14.03 -20.26 -9.90
N ALA A 248 13.70 -21.52 -9.59
CA ALA A 248 14.68 -22.60 -9.50
C ALA A 248 15.21 -23.03 -10.88
N ILE A 249 14.38 -22.98 -11.93
CA ILE A 249 14.71 -23.45 -13.28
C ILE A 249 15.64 -22.47 -14.01
N ASP A 250 15.47 -21.14 -13.83
CA ASP A 250 16.25 -20.15 -14.57
C ASP A 250 17.40 -19.57 -13.73
N PRO A 251 18.67 -19.89 -14.07
CA PRO A 251 19.83 -19.37 -13.32
C PRO A 251 19.91 -17.83 -13.27
N ARG A 252 19.32 -17.12 -14.24
CA ARG A 252 19.30 -15.64 -14.26
C ARG A 252 18.44 -15.04 -13.17
N LEU A 253 17.54 -15.84 -12.56
CA LEU A 253 16.65 -15.44 -11.48
C LEU A 253 17.13 -15.86 -10.08
N HIS A 254 18.26 -16.57 -9.96
CA HIS A 254 18.77 -17.04 -8.67
C HIS A 254 19.15 -15.91 -7.69
N ALA A 255 19.30 -14.67 -8.18
CA ALA A 255 19.52 -13.50 -7.33
C ALA A 255 18.22 -12.96 -6.71
N VAL A 256 17.06 -13.41 -7.15
CA VAL A 256 15.76 -13.00 -6.58
C VAL A 256 15.62 -13.60 -5.18
N SER A 257 15.34 -12.75 -4.20
CA SER A 257 15.08 -13.12 -2.81
C SER A 257 13.56 -13.07 -2.55
N PRO A 258 12.86 -14.21 -2.52
CA PRO A 258 11.41 -14.22 -2.44
C PRO A 258 10.87 -13.67 -1.12
N THR A 259 9.85 -12.82 -1.23
CA THR A 259 8.95 -12.46 -0.14
C THR A 259 7.56 -13.04 -0.43
N LEU A 260 6.85 -13.51 0.58
CA LEU A 260 5.50 -14.02 0.36
C LEU A 260 4.44 -12.98 0.65
N LEU A 261 3.33 -13.11 -0.05
CA LEU A 261 2.10 -12.39 0.22
C LEU A 261 1.13 -13.30 0.95
N MET A 262 0.51 -12.79 2.01
CA MET A 262 -0.56 -13.47 2.73
C MET A 262 -1.67 -12.47 3.03
N GLU A 263 -2.93 -12.89 2.89
CA GLU A 263 -4.05 -12.10 3.36
C GLU A 263 -4.60 -12.66 4.67
N THR A 264 -4.86 -11.79 5.65
CA THR A 264 -5.59 -12.14 6.86
C THR A 264 -6.96 -11.44 6.91
N SER A 265 -7.15 -10.41 6.10
CA SER A 265 -8.44 -9.72 5.96
C SER A 265 -8.62 -9.12 4.57
N ARG A 266 -9.88 -8.82 4.22
CA ARG A 266 -10.29 -8.09 3.01
C ARG A 266 -11.14 -6.89 3.39
N GLY A 267 -11.03 -5.81 2.62
CA GLY A 267 -11.71 -4.55 2.89
C GLY A 267 -11.00 -3.72 3.98
N CYS A 268 -11.66 -2.69 4.48
CA CYS A 268 -11.11 -1.79 5.48
C CYS A 268 -12.17 -1.45 6.54
N TRP A 269 -11.96 -1.88 7.80
CA TRP A 269 -12.91 -1.61 8.89
C TRP A 269 -13.08 -0.13 9.22
N TRP A 270 -12.04 0.69 8.95
CA TRP A 270 -12.16 2.15 9.06
C TRP A 270 -12.95 2.71 7.87
N GLY A 271 -12.59 2.32 6.65
CA GLY A 271 -13.22 2.75 5.41
C GLY A 271 -14.70 2.41 5.34
N ALA A 272 -15.10 1.25 5.85
CA ALA A 272 -16.51 0.84 5.92
C ALA A 272 -17.38 1.77 6.79
N LYS A 273 -16.75 2.51 7.73
CA LYS A 273 -17.44 3.46 8.63
C LYS A 273 -17.21 4.92 8.25
N ASN A 274 -15.98 5.25 7.86
CA ASN A 274 -15.50 6.63 7.64
C ASN A 274 -14.56 6.66 6.44
N HIS A 275 -15.07 6.37 5.25
CA HIS A 275 -14.26 6.30 4.04
C HIS A 275 -13.32 7.51 3.90
N CYS A 276 -12.00 7.27 3.88
CA CYS A 276 -11.01 8.32 3.67
C CYS A 276 -11.25 8.98 2.31
N THR A 277 -11.27 10.32 2.26
CA THR A 277 -11.74 11.08 1.10
C THR A 277 -10.96 10.81 -0.20
N PHE A 278 -9.69 10.48 -0.07
CA PHE A 278 -8.79 10.23 -1.21
C PHE A 278 -8.65 8.75 -1.60
N CYS A 279 -9.11 7.82 -0.74
CA CYS A 279 -8.81 6.39 -0.91
C CYS A 279 -9.74 5.74 -1.94
N GLY A 280 -9.19 5.22 -3.02
CA GLY A 280 -9.86 4.44 -4.07
C GLY A 280 -9.70 2.92 -3.90
N LEU A 281 -9.05 2.46 -2.83
CA LEU A 281 -8.84 1.03 -2.59
C LEU A 281 -10.17 0.31 -2.30
N ASN A 282 -10.23 -0.96 -2.67
CA ASN A 282 -11.37 -1.86 -2.51
C ASN A 282 -12.58 -1.59 -3.41
N GLY A 283 -12.58 -0.57 -4.26
CA GLY A 283 -13.70 -0.27 -5.14
C GLY A 283 -15.05 -0.33 -4.40
N ASN A 284 -15.95 -1.20 -4.86
CA ASN A 284 -17.24 -1.46 -4.21
C ASN A 284 -17.16 -2.49 -3.06
N GLY A 285 -15.98 -3.11 -2.84
CA GLY A 285 -15.75 -4.19 -1.86
C GLY A 285 -15.19 -3.74 -0.50
N ILE A 286 -15.52 -2.51 -0.02
CA ILE A 286 -14.93 -1.93 1.20
C ILE A 286 -15.33 -2.66 2.51
N GLY A 287 -16.35 -3.53 2.47
CA GLY A 287 -16.82 -4.29 3.62
C GLY A 287 -15.72 -5.15 4.25
N PHE A 288 -15.44 -4.94 5.54
CA PHE A 288 -14.35 -5.61 6.24
C PHE A 288 -14.72 -7.03 6.69
N ARG A 289 -13.85 -7.99 6.41
CA ARG A 289 -13.94 -9.41 6.82
C ARG A 289 -12.53 -9.89 7.12
N SER A 290 -12.34 -10.59 8.24
CA SER A 290 -11.04 -11.16 8.63
C SER A 290 -11.11 -12.67 8.83
N LYS A 291 -10.01 -13.35 8.60
CA LYS A 291 -9.83 -14.76 8.97
C LYS A 291 -9.87 -14.89 10.49
N SER A 292 -10.34 -16.02 10.99
CA SER A 292 -10.18 -16.33 12.40
C SER A 292 -8.70 -16.40 12.79
N ALA A 293 -8.38 -16.07 14.03
CA ALA A 293 -7.00 -16.17 14.53
C ALA A 293 -6.39 -17.56 14.31
N GLN A 294 -7.21 -18.61 14.47
CA GLN A 294 -6.79 -19.99 14.24
C GLN A 294 -6.45 -20.24 12.77
N ARG A 295 -7.30 -19.77 11.84
CA ARG A 295 -7.06 -19.91 10.41
C ARG A 295 -5.79 -19.14 10.00
N ALA A 296 -5.64 -17.91 10.44
CA ALA A 296 -4.47 -17.08 10.14
C ALA A 296 -3.16 -17.72 10.66
N LEU A 297 -3.17 -18.26 11.88
CA LEU A 297 -2.01 -18.97 12.46
C LEU A 297 -1.63 -20.22 11.68
N MET A 298 -2.64 -21.03 11.28
CA MET A 298 -2.42 -22.26 10.51
C MET A 298 -1.83 -21.95 9.13
N GLU A 299 -2.38 -20.97 8.45
CA GLU A 299 -1.93 -20.58 7.10
C GLU A 299 -0.51 -19.98 7.15
N LEU A 300 -0.24 -19.08 8.10
CA LEU A 300 1.09 -18.51 8.32
C LEU A 300 2.14 -19.60 8.62
N GLU A 301 1.80 -20.56 9.47
CA GLU A 301 2.70 -21.66 9.80
C GLU A 301 2.97 -22.56 8.58
N TYR A 302 1.94 -22.86 7.79
CA TYR A 302 2.08 -23.63 6.56
C TYR A 302 2.99 -22.91 5.55
N LEU A 303 2.72 -21.63 5.27
CA LEU A 303 3.48 -20.84 4.30
C LEU A 303 4.94 -20.67 4.72
N SER A 304 5.18 -20.35 6.00
CA SER A 304 6.55 -20.19 6.53
C SER A 304 7.36 -21.48 6.46
N LYS A 305 6.75 -22.63 6.78
CA LYS A 305 7.44 -23.94 6.75
C LYS A 305 7.67 -24.46 5.34
N THR A 306 6.73 -24.20 4.43
CA THR A 306 6.79 -24.75 3.08
C THR A 306 7.81 -23.99 2.23
N TRP A 307 7.87 -22.65 2.36
CA TRP A 307 8.61 -21.80 1.44
C TRP A 307 9.81 -21.08 2.06
N ASP A 308 9.92 -21.05 3.40
CA ASP A 308 11.00 -20.39 4.16
C ASP A 308 11.34 -18.97 3.64
N PRO A 309 10.35 -18.05 3.52
CA PRO A 309 10.58 -16.75 2.93
C PRO A 309 11.33 -15.81 3.88
N LEU A 310 12.03 -14.82 3.33
CA LEU A 310 12.71 -13.79 4.12
C LEU A 310 11.74 -12.87 4.87
N LEU A 311 10.57 -12.63 4.30
CA LEU A 311 9.52 -11.74 4.82
C LEU A 311 8.16 -12.24 4.34
N ILE A 312 7.14 -12.13 5.17
CA ILE A 312 5.73 -12.27 4.76
C ILE A 312 5.04 -10.91 4.87
N ILE A 313 4.55 -10.42 3.74
CA ILE A 313 3.82 -9.17 3.64
C ILE A 313 2.33 -9.49 3.73
N MET A 314 1.68 -9.03 4.80
CA MET A 314 0.24 -9.09 4.87
C MET A 314 -0.35 -8.01 3.95
N VAL A 315 -1.17 -8.44 2.98
CA VAL A 315 -1.78 -7.54 2.00
C VAL A 315 -3.07 -6.89 2.48
N ASP A 316 -3.32 -6.99 3.76
CA ASP A 316 -4.48 -6.39 4.44
C ASP A 316 -4.39 -4.87 4.37
N ASN A 317 -5.46 -4.19 3.95
CA ASN A 317 -5.50 -2.72 3.96
C ASN A 317 -5.50 -2.11 5.37
N ILE A 318 -5.70 -2.93 6.39
CA ILE A 318 -5.67 -2.52 7.80
C ILE A 318 -5.72 -3.76 8.71
N LEU A 319 -4.79 -3.85 9.65
CA LEU A 319 -4.75 -4.90 10.67
C LEU A 319 -6.06 -4.94 11.48
N ASP A 320 -6.63 -6.13 11.65
CA ASP A 320 -7.81 -6.34 12.50
C ASP A 320 -7.46 -6.14 13.98
N MET A 321 -8.18 -5.26 14.66
CA MET A 321 -8.00 -5.02 16.09
C MET A 321 -8.28 -6.26 16.96
N ALA A 322 -9.10 -7.20 16.48
CA ALA A 322 -9.34 -8.46 17.18
C ALA A 322 -8.08 -9.34 17.29
N TYR A 323 -7.13 -9.17 16.37
CA TYR A 323 -5.88 -9.92 16.40
C TYR A 323 -4.97 -9.59 17.58
N PHE A 324 -5.10 -8.42 18.16
CA PHE A 324 -4.40 -8.07 19.41
C PHE A 324 -4.81 -8.92 20.60
N HIS A 325 -5.94 -9.61 20.54
CA HIS A 325 -6.45 -10.46 21.64
C HIS A 325 -6.16 -11.96 21.45
N ALA A 326 -5.85 -12.40 20.22
CA ALA A 326 -5.70 -13.83 19.94
C ALA A 326 -4.51 -14.14 19.04
N PHE A 327 -4.47 -13.62 17.82
CA PHE A 327 -3.44 -13.94 16.81
C PHE A 327 -2.04 -13.47 17.24
N LEU A 328 -1.88 -12.19 17.57
CA LEU A 328 -0.58 -11.60 17.93
C LEU A 328 -0.04 -12.15 19.26
N PRO A 329 -0.84 -12.32 20.34
CA PRO A 329 -0.35 -12.99 21.54
C PRO A 329 0.08 -14.45 21.32
N ALA A 330 -0.58 -15.17 20.42
CA ALA A 330 -0.17 -16.53 20.07
C ALA A 330 1.16 -16.53 19.29
N LEU A 331 1.39 -15.55 18.43
CA LEU A 331 2.67 -15.36 17.76
C LEU A 331 3.77 -14.98 18.76
N ALA A 332 3.53 -14.02 19.64
CA ALA A 332 4.51 -13.60 20.65
C ALA A 332 5.00 -14.75 21.53
N LYS A 333 4.11 -15.68 21.91
CA LYS A 333 4.47 -16.88 22.69
C LYS A 333 5.38 -17.86 21.95
N LYS A 334 5.42 -17.85 20.62
CA LYS A 334 6.28 -18.76 19.84
C LYS A 334 7.77 -18.36 19.86
N GLY A 335 8.11 -17.14 20.32
CA GLY A 335 9.48 -16.65 20.50
C GLY A 335 10.21 -16.24 19.22
N ASP A 336 11.52 -15.97 19.33
CA ASP A 336 12.39 -15.51 18.24
C ASP A 336 12.66 -16.61 17.19
N GLY A 337 13.12 -16.21 16.00
CA GLY A 337 13.50 -17.12 14.90
C GLY A 337 12.41 -17.39 13.88
N ARG A 338 11.38 -16.55 13.82
CA ARG A 338 10.31 -16.61 12.82
C ARG A 338 10.58 -15.68 11.64
N THR A 339 9.95 -16.01 10.52
CA THR A 339 9.88 -15.10 9.38
C THR A 339 9.28 -13.77 9.82
N PRO A 340 9.95 -12.62 9.58
CA PRO A 340 9.40 -11.30 9.87
C PRO A 340 8.09 -11.06 9.14
N LEU A 341 7.21 -10.26 9.75
CA LEU A 341 5.92 -9.88 9.19
C LEU A 341 5.86 -8.38 8.96
N PHE A 342 5.17 -7.97 7.90
CA PHE A 342 4.76 -6.60 7.62
C PHE A 342 3.24 -6.48 7.67
N TYR A 343 2.72 -5.36 8.22
CA TYR A 343 1.30 -5.04 8.23
C TYR A 343 1.02 -3.56 7.97
N GLU A 344 -0.07 -3.30 7.23
CA GLU A 344 -0.71 -1.98 7.27
C GLU A 344 -1.57 -1.86 8.52
N THR A 345 -1.48 -0.71 9.20
CA THR A 345 -2.18 -0.47 10.47
C THR A 345 -2.85 0.90 10.49
N LYS A 346 -3.65 1.14 11.50
CA LYS A 346 -4.09 2.50 11.82
C LYS A 346 -3.14 3.15 12.82
N SER A 347 -2.97 4.47 12.72
CA SER A 347 -2.03 5.23 13.58
C SER A 347 -2.48 5.45 15.03
N ASN A 348 -3.57 4.82 15.48
CA ASN A 348 -4.11 4.98 16.84
C ASN A 348 -3.69 3.86 17.81
N LEU A 349 -2.59 3.18 17.54
CA LEU A 349 -2.10 2.12 18.41
C LEU A 349 -1.61 2.69 19.74
N LYS A 350 -1.88 1.96 20.82
CA LYS A 350 -1.35 2.25 22.15
C LYS A 350 0.05 1.63 22.29
N ARG A 351 0.79 2.09 23.29
CA ARG A 351 2.17 1.62 23.57
C ARG A 351 2.26 0.10 23.70
N GLU A 352 1.35 -0.50 24.48
CA GLU A 352 1.32 -1.96 24.71
C GLU A 352 1.07 -2.74 23.41
N LEU A 353 0.30 -2.15 22.50
CA LEU A 353 0.01 -2.77 21.20
C LEU A 353 1.23 -2.72 20.27
N VAL A 354 1.98 -1.61 20.29
CA VAL A 354 3.26 -1.51 19.53
C VAL A 354 4.28 -2.52 20.07
N ARG A 355 4.41 -2.66 21.41
CA ARG A 355 5.23 -3.68 22.01
C ARG A 355 4.83 -5.09 21.54
N LEU A 356 3.53 -5.39 21.58
CA LEU A 356 3.01 -6.70 21.16
C LEU A 356 3.28 -6.98 19.67
N LEU A 357 3.20 -5.97 18.79
CA LEU A 357 3.59 -6.11 17.38
C LEU A 357 5.04 -6.58 17.28
N ARG A 358 5.95 -5.92 18.00
CA ARG A 358 7.37 -6.30 18.01
C ARG A 358 7.59 -7.72 18.52
N GLU A 359 6.98 -8.08 19.65
CA GLU A 359 7.03 -9.42 20.24
C GLU A 359 6.43 -10.48 19.31
N ALA A 360 5.42 -10.12 18.52
CA ALA A 360 4.79 -10.99 17.53
C ALA A 360 5.61 -11.17 16.23
N GLY A 361 6.77 -10.51 16.09
CA GLY A 361 7.62 -10.60 14.89
C GLY A 361 7.26 -9.61 13.79
N ILE A 362 6.40 -8.62 14.08
CA ILE A 362 6.09 -7.52 13.16
C ILE A 362 7.11 -6.42 13.40
N HIS A 363 8.11 -6.36 12.54
CA HIS A 363 9.23 -5.43 12.66
C HIS A 363 9.08 -4.19 11.79
N ASN A 364 8.10 -4.20 10.89
CA ASN A 364 7.78 -3.08 10.01
C ASN A 364 6.26 -2.96 9.89
N ILE A 365 5.75 -1.73 9.98
CA ILE A 365 4.34 -1.40 9.77
C ILE A 365 4.19 -0.19 8.85
N GLN A 366 3.06 -0.14 8.14
CA GLN A 366 2.62 1.06 7.43
C GLN A 366 1.35 1.61 8.10
N PRO A 367 1.50 2.52 9.08
CA PRO A 367 0.34 3.20 9.66
C PRO A 367 -0.14 4.32 8.75
N GLY A 368 -1.44 4.47 8.64
CA GLY A 368 -2.02 5.54 7.83
C GLY A 368 -1.85 6.92 8.49
N ILE A 369 -0.64 7.43 8.57
CA ILE A 369 -0.30 8.75 9.14
C ILE A 369 -0.73 9.88 8.20
N GLU A 370 -0.25 9.91 6.99
CA GLU A 370 -0.52 10.79 5.85
C GLU A 370 -0.27 12.30 6.10
N SER A 371 -0.37 12.80 7.33
CA SER A 371 -0.11 14.20 7.70
C SER A 371 0.16 14.36 9.20
N LEU A 372 0.77 15.49 9.57
CA LEU A 372 0.93 15.95 10.95
C LEU A 372 0.02 17.15 11.29
N SER A 373 -0.71 17.72 10.31
CA SER A 373 -1.72 18.76 10.53
C SER A 373 -3.08 18.16 10.86
N ASP A 374 -3.68 18.61 11.96
CA ASP A 374 -5.03 18.16 12.36
C ASP A 374 -6.11 18.56 11.35
N ASN A 375 -5.98 19.73 10.71
CA ASN A 375 -6.90 20.16 9.67
C ASN A 375 -6.84 19.23 8.46
N ILE A 376 -5.64 18.93 7.94
CA ILE A 376 -5.46 18.02 6.81
C ILE A 376 -6.00 16.62 7.15
N LEU A 377 -5.69 16.09 8.34
CA LEU A 377 -6.20 14.80 8.81
C LEU A 377 -7.73 14.75 8.90
N ARG A 378 -8.36 15.87 9.27
CA ARG A 378 -9.82 16.03 9.28
C ARG A 378 -10.39 16.03 7.85
N LEU A 379 -9.77 16.76 6.91
CA LEU A 379 -10.14 16.78 5.49
C LEU A 379 -10.06 15.38 4.88
N MET A 380 -9.05 14.61 5.24
CA MET A 380 -8.87 13.20 4.84
C MET A 380 -9.88 12.25 5.50
N ARG A 381 -10.58 12.64 6.55
CA ARG A 381 -11.40 11.77 7.41
C ARG A 381 -10.60 10.62 8.06
N LYS A 382 -9.35 10.90 8.46
CA LYS A 382 -8.45 9.88 9.06
C LYS A 382 -8.84 9.50 10.50
N GLY A 383 -9.53 10.37 11.25
CA GLY A 383 -9.95 10.11 12.64
C GLY A 383 -8.77 9.92 13.60
N THR A 384 -7.69 10.64 13.37
CA THR A 384 -6.50 10.76 14.23
C THR A 384 -6.07 12.22 14.29
N THR A 385 -5.05 12.54 15.09
CA THR A 385 -4.45 13.87 15.21
C THR A 385 -2.95 13.81 14.97
N GLY A 386 -2.33 14.96 14.68
CA GLY A 386 -0.88 15.08 14.51
C GLY A 386 -0.12 14.57 15.73
N LEU A 387 -0.54 14.95 16.95
CA LEU A 387 0.09 14.44 18.18
C LEU A 387 0.01 12.92 18.31
N ARG A 388 -1.12 12.30 17.96
CA ARG A 388 -1.24 10.82 17.98
C ARG A 388 -0.32 10.15 16.97
N ASN A 389 -0.12 10.75 15.82
CA ASN A 389 0.80 10.27 14.82
C ASN A 389 2.25 10.35 15.31
N ILE A 390 2.64 11.47 15.94
CA ILE A 390 3.97 11.63 16.56
C ILE A 390 4.17 10.64 17.70
N GLN A 391 3.18 10.47 18.56
CA GLN A 391 3.20 9.50 19.66
C GLN A 391 3.44 8.07 19.14
N LEU A 392 2.79 7.68 18.05
CA LEU A 392 3.03 6.38 17.43
C LEU A 392 4.45 6.26 16.89
N LEU A 393 4.95 7.26 16.15
CA LEU A 393 6.33 7.27 15.64
C LEU A 393 7.35 7.11 16.76
N LYS A 394 7.14 7.82 17.90
CA LYS A 394 7.98 7.70 19.09
C LYS A 394 8.00 6.29 19.66
N TRP A 395 6.83 5.69 19.89
CA TRP A 395 6.74 4.34 20.44
C TRP A 395 7.29 3.27 19.47
N CYS A 396 7.06 3.43 18.17
CA CYS A 396 7.67 2.54 17.18
C CYS A 396 9.19 2.63 17.21
N HIS A 397 9.75 3.84 17.30
CA HIS A 397 11.19 4.04 17.46
C HIS A 397 11.71 3.35 18.73
N GLU A 398 11.02 3.50 19.86
CA GLU A 398 11.38 2.92 21.15
C GLU A 398 11.42 1.39 21.12
N TYR A 399 10.40 0.76 20.51
CA TYR A 399 10.32 -0.70 20.41
C TYR A 399 11.06 -1.30 19.20
N GLY A 400 11.73 -0.47 18.39
CA GLY A 400 12.45 -0.93 17.20
C GLY A 400 11.52 -1.50 16.13
N VAL A 401 10.34 -0.91 15.98
CA VAL A 401 9.42 -1.17 14.87
C VAL A 401 9.64 -0.10 13.82
N SER A 402 10.03 -0.50 12.61
CA SER A 402 10.17 0.42 11.48
C SER A 402 8.80 0.88 11.01
N VAL A 403 8.73 2.14 10.58
CA VAL A 403 7.49 2.76 10.12
C VAL A 403 7.66 3.28 8.70
N ASP A 404 6.91 2.72 7.76
CA ASP A 404 6.76 3.27 6.42
C ASP A 404 5.50 4.13 6.39
N TRP A 405 5.63 5.42 6.11
CA TRP A 405 4.49 6.32 6.04
C TRP A 405 4.68 7.40 4.97
N ASN A 406 3.57 7.89 4.46
CA ASN A 406 3.55 8.91 3.44
C ASN A 406 3.14 10.25 4.05
N LEU A 407 3.72 11.35 3.51
CA LEU A 407 3.18 12.69 3.72
C LEU A 407 2.50 13.14 2.44
N LEU A 408 1.19 13.37 2.52
CA LEU A 408 0.38 13.78 1.37
C LEU A 408 -0.03 15.24 1.51
N TYR A 409 -0.05 15.96 0.38
CA TYR A 409 -0.43 17.36 0.31
C TYR A 409 -1.37 17.63 -0.87
N GLY A 410 -1.96 18.82 -0.91
CA GLY A 410 -2.87 19.22 -1.98
C GLY A 410 -4.33 18.86 -1.71
N PHE A 411 -4.76 18.74 -0.46
CA PHE A 411 -6.15 18.43 -0.13
C PHE A 411 -7.05 19.65 -0.29
N PRO A 412 -8.25 19.49 -0.87
CA PRO A 412 -9.22 20.58 -0.92
C PRO A 412 -9.53 21.10 0.50
N GLY A 413 -9.40 22.43 0.71
CA GLY A 413 -9.62 23.06 2.00
C GLY A 413 -8.40 23.12 2.93
N GLU A 414 -7.23 22.68 2.51
CA GLU A 414 -5.97 22.93 3.22
C GLU A 414 -5.56 24.39 3.11
N ALA A 415 -4.73 24.87 4.04
CA ALA A 415 -4.24 26.23 4.09
C ALA A 415 -2.72 26.28 4.28
N ALA A 416 -2.10 27.44 3.96
CA ALA A 416 -0.67 27.64 4.19
C ALA A 416 -0.28 27.44 5.66
N SER A 417 -1.16 27.81 6.60
CA SER A 417 -0.94 27.61 8.04
C SER A 417 -0.77 26.14 8.44
N ASP A 418 -1.40 25.20 7.71
CA ASP A 418 -1.22 23.76 7.97
C ASP A 418 0.23 23.30 7.75
N TYR A 419 0.87 23.85 6.74
CA TYR A 419 2.25 23.54 6.38
C TYR A 419 3.26 24.30 7.23
N GLN A 420 2.94 25.55 7.62
CA GLN A 420 3.75 26.30 8.59
C GLN A 420 3.79 25.55 9.93
N GLU A 421 2.65 25.06 10.40
CA GLU A 421 2.58 24.27 11.62
C GLU A 421 3.44 22.99 11.54
N ILE A 422 3.41 22.28 10.40
CA ILE A 422 4.28 21.12 10.17
C ILE A 422 5.76 21.57 10.16
N ALA A 423 6.10 22.66 9.47
CA ALA A 423 7.46 23.17 9.38
C ALA A 423 8.04 23.52 10.77
N ASP A 424 7.24 24.17 11.61
CA ASP A 424 7.63 24.55 12.97
C ASP A 424 7.83 23.30 13.87
N LEU A 425 7.09 22.22 13.60
CA LEU A 425 7.16 20.97 14.35
C LEU A 425 8.37 20.09 13.98
N LEU A 426 8.78 20.08 12.70
CA LEU A 426 9.78 19.16 12.18
C LEU A 426 11.10 19.15 12.98
N PRO A 427 11.70 20.27 13.40
CA PRO A 427 12.93 20.26 14.17
C PRO A 427 12.80 19.46 15.47
N SER A 428 11.67 19.58 16.18
CA SER A 428 11.45 18.86 17.44
C SER A 428 11.34 17.35 17.28
N ILE A 429 10.85 16.86 16.14
CA ILE A 429 10.67 15.41 15.86
C ILE A 429 11.75 14.82 14.95
N TRP A 430 12.81 15.56 14.67
CA TRP A 430 13.85 15.19 13.69
C TRP A 430 14.49 13.82 13.92
N HIS A 431 14.55 13.35 15.16
CA HIS A 431 15.08 12.02 15.53
C HIS A 431 14.13 10.87 15.22
N LEU A 432 12.87 11.13 14.94
CA LEU A 432 11.88 10.09 14.58
C LEU A 432 11.99 9.69 13.11
N MET A 433 11.27 8.64 12.71
CA MET A 433 11.26 8.17 11.33
C MET A 433 10.58 9.18 10.40
N PRO A 434 11.28 9.68 9.36
CA PRO A 434 10.69 10.54 8.36
C PRO A 434 9.69 9.77 7.47
N PRO A 435 8.87 10.47 6.66
CA PRO A 435 8.05 9.82 5.67
C PRO A 435 8.90 9.09 4.62
N SER A 436 8.47 7.89 4.24
CA SER A 436 9.09 7.10 3.17
C SER A 436 8.84 7.73 1.79
N ALA A 437 7.70 8.44 1.64
CA ALA A 437 7.38 9.22 0.45
C ALA A 437 6.63 10.51 0.82
N CYS A 438 6.82 11.54 -0.01
CA CYS A 438 6.09 12.79 0.06
C CYS A 438 5.53 13.11 -1.33
N GLY A 439 4.21 13.27 -1.44
CA GLY A 439 3.58 13.44 -2.75
C GLY A 439 2.24 14.18 -2.73
N PRO A 440 1.83 14.69 -3.90
CA PRO A 440 0.55 15.36 -4.06
C PRO A 440 -0.62 14.38 -3.94
N LEU A 441 -1.78 14.91 -3.57
CA LEU A 441 -3.05 14.21 -3.72
C LEU A 441 -3.21 13.70 -5.14
N ARG A 442 -3.43 12.39 -5.27
CA ARG A 442 -3.85 11.76 -6.52
C ARG A 442 -5.34 11.47 -6.47
N LEU A 443 -6.04 11.76 -7.54
CA LEU A 443 -7.45 11.46 -7.64
C LEU A 443 -7.64 10.03 -8.18
N ASP A 444 -7.98 9.13 -7.29
CA ASP A 444 -8.17 7.72 -7.60
C ASP A 444 -9.64 7.43 -7.89
N ARG A 445 -9.91 6.57 -8.89
CA ARG A 445 -11.25 6.00 -9.09
C ARG A 445 -11.75 5.35 -7.80
N PHE A 446 -13.04 5.37 -7.56
CA PHE A 446 -13.72 4.87 -6.37
C PHE A 446 -13.52 5.69 -5.08
N SER A 447 -12.58 6.65 -5.05
CA SER A 447 -12.46 7.55 -3.89
C SER A 447 -13.68 8.48 -3.77
N PRO A 448 -14.05 8.93 -2.56
CA PRO A 448 -15.08 9.94 -2.39
C PRO A 448 -14.84 11.22 -3.22
N TYR A 449 -13.59 11.63 -3.38
CA TYR A 449 -13.22 12.77 -4.24
C TYR A 449 -13.59 12.54 -5.73
N HIS A 450 -13.42 11.32 -6.21
CA HIS A 450 -13.78 10.97 -7.58
C HIS A 450 -15.30 10.79 -7.75
N GLN A 451 -15.98 10.20 -6.73
CA GLN A 451 -17.42 9.94 -6.81
C GLN A 451 -18.26 11.22 -6.71
N CYS A 452 -17.81 12.20 -5.93
CA CYS A 452 -18.55 13.44 -5.68
C CYS A 452 -17.62 14.67 -5.70
N PRO A 453 -16.87 14.94 -6.79
CA PRO A 453 -15.80 15.93 -6.81
C PRO A 453 -16.29 17.35 -6.48
N GLU A 454 -17.46 17.74 -6.94
CA GLU A 454 -18.05 19.06 -6.69
C GLU A 454 -18.30 19.35 -5.22
N GLN A 455 -18.62 18.30 -4.40
CA GLN A 455 -18.80 18.47 -2.95
C GLN A 455 -17.50 18.85 -2.23
N PHE A 456 -16.37 18.64 -2.88
CA PHE A 456 -15.04 18.92 -2.36
C PHE A 456 -14.33 20.08 -3.07
N GLY A 457 -15.03 20.82 -3.93
CA GLY A 457 -14.44 21.94 -4.68
C GLY A 457 -13.45 21.49 -5.76
N LEU A 458 -13.64 20.30 -6.32
CA LEU A 458 -12.90 19.78 -7.46
C LEU A 458 -13.75 19.88 -8.74
N LYS A 459 -13.11 20.27 -9.84
CA LYS A 459 -13.75 20.43 -11.15
C LYS A 459 -12.85 19.95 -12.28
N ASN A 460 -13.40 19.88 -13.50
CA ASN A 460 -12.67 19.51 -14.72
C ASN A 460 -11.92 18.18 -14.56
N ILE A 461 -12.60 17.18 -14.00
CA ILE A 461 -12.04 15.83 -13.83
C ILE A 461 -11.75 15.23 -15.21
N ARG A 462 -10.52 14.77 -15.40
CA ARG A 462 -10.06 14.20 -16.66
C ARG A 462 -9.06 13.07 -16.40
N PRO A 463 -8.96 12.04 -17.26
CA PRO A 463 -7.94 11.01 -17.11
C PRO A 463 -6.53 11.63 -17.09
N LEU A 464 -5.59 11.03 -16.36
CA LEU A 464 -4.19 11.42 -16.52
C LEU A 464 -3.81 11.39 -18.00
N SER A 465 -3.05 12.39 -18.45
CA SER A 465 -2.69 12.55 -19.86
C SER A 465 -2.01 11.33 -20.47
N VAL A 466 -1.37 10.50 -19.66
CA VAL A 466 -0.73 9.26 -20.08
C VAL A 466 -1.68 8.29 -20.79
N TYR A 467 -2.95 8.21 -20.40
CA TYR A 467 -3.90 7.26 -20.98
C TYR A 467 -4.10 7.43 -22.49
N ARG A 468 -3.99 8.64 -23.04
CA ARG A 468 -4.10 8.89 -24.49
C ARG A 468 -2.96 8.30 -25.31
N TYR A 469 -1.81 8.04 -24.66
CA TYR A 469 -0.67 7.38 -25.30
C TYR A 469 -0.76 5.85 -25.22
N LEU A 470 -1.44 5.35 -24.18
CA LEU A 470 -1.63 3.92 -23.98
C LEU A 470 -2.76 3.36 -24.86
N TYR A 471 -3.87 4.09 -24.98
CA TYR A 471 -5.06 3.61 -25.64
C TYR A 471 -5.49 4.55 -26.79
N PRO A 472 -5.73 3.99 -28.00
CA PRO A 472 -6.15 4.79 -29.16
C PRO A 472 -7.67 5.05 -29.14
N PHE A 473 -8.20 5.57 -28.03
CA PHE A 473 -9.61 5.83 -27.82
C PHE A 473 -9.86 7.31 -27.58
N ASP A 474 -11.11 7.73 -27.79
CA ASP A 474 -11.54 9.08 -27.44
C ASP A 474 -11.60 9.30 -25.92
N GLU A 475 -11.66 10.57 -25.51
CA GLU A 475 -11.63 10.95 -24.10
C GLU A 475 -12.79 10.34 -23.30
N SER A 476 -13.95 10.16 -23.89
CA SER A 476 -15.12 9.57 -23.23
C SER A 476 -14.89 8.10 -22.85
N VAL A 477 -14.15 7.36 -23.67
CA VAL A 477 -13.71 5.99 -23.39
C VAL A 477 -12.59 6.00 -22.34
N LEU A 478 -11.61 6.91 -22.50
CA LEU A 478 -10.52 7.04 -21.54
C LEU A 478 -11.04 7.35 -20.13
N MET A 479 -12.07 8.20 -20.02
CA MET A 479 -12.76 8.46 -18.74
C MET A 479 -13.28 7.18 -18.08
N ARG A 480 -13.80 6.22 -18.86
CA ARG A 480 -14.36 4.98 -18.32
C ARG A 480 -13.30 3.94 -17.94
N ILE A 481 -12.14 3.94 -18.60
CA ILE A 481 -11.07 2.94 -18.34
C ILE A 481 -9.96 3.44 -17.40
N ALA A 482 -9.87 4.74 -17.13
CA ALA A 482 -8.82 5.29 -16.28
C ALA A 482 -9.04 4.96 -14.80
N CYS A 483 -7.95 4.62 -14.09
CA CYS A 483 -7.90 4.52 -12.64
C CYS A 483 -7.53 5.84 -11.96
N TYR A 484 -6.74 6.68 -12.64
CA TYR A 484 -6.15 7.90 -12.09
C TYR A 484 -6.53 9.11 -12.93
N PHE A 485 -6.83 10.21 -12.24
CA PHE A 485 -7.38 11.42 -12.86
C PHE A 485 -6.62 12.66 -12.42
N ASP A 486 -6.60 13.64 -13.32
CA ASP A 486 -6.32 15.03 -13.02
C ASP A 486 -7.58 15.78 -12.69
N PHE A 487 -7.43 16.90 -12.01
CA PHE A 487 -8.51 17.80 -11.63
C PHE A 487 -8.01 19.24 -11.48
N ASP A 488 -8.93 20.18 -11.43
CA ASP A 488 -8.65 21.56 -11.05
C ASP A 488 -9.39 21.88 -9.74
N TYR A 489 -8.79 22.74 -8.89
CA TYR A 489 -9.50 23.29 -7.74
C TYR A 489 -10.44 24.42 -8.19
N GLU A 490 -11.62 24.51 -7.59
CA GLU A 490 -12.54 25.63 -7.84
C GLU A 490 -11.89 26.97 -7.51
N GLU A 491 -11.07 27.04 -6.48
CA GLU A 491 -10.33 28.22 -6.06
C GLU A 491 -9.14 28.61 -6.96
N GLY A 492 -8.83 27.79 -7.98
CA GLY A 492 -7.82 28.11 -8.99
C GLY A 492 -6.35 27.96 -8.56
N ARG A 493 -6.06 27.31 -7.43
CA ARG A 493 -4.69 27.00 -6.98
C ARG A 493 -4.12 25.76 -7.64
N TYR A 494 -2.83 25.51 -7.43
CA TYR A 494 -2.15 24.27 -7.80
C TYR A 494 -1.96 23.37 -6.56
N THR A 495 -1.85 22.06 -6.78
CA THR A 495 -1.70 21.06 -5.72
C THR A 495 -0.54 21.34 -4.76
N HIS A 496 0.59 21.83 -5.26
CA HIS A 496 1.80 22.11 -4.47
C HIS A 496 1.86 23.53 -3.86
N THR A 497 0.82 24.37 -4.06
CA THR A 497 0.87 25.80 -3.71
C THR A 497 1.30 26.04 -2.26
N PHE A 498 0.78 25.27 -1.30
CA PHE A 498 1.08 25.46 0.12
C PHE A 498 2.22 24.56 0.64
N ALA A 499 2.49 23.43 -0.03
CA ALA A 499 3.48 22.46 0.45
C ALA A 499 4.93 22.80 0.04
N SER A 500 5.14 23.72 -0.90
CA SER A 500 6.46 24.02 -1.48
C SER A 500 7.55 24.33 -0.44
N GLU A 501 7.18 24.95 0.68
CA GLU A 501 8.13 25.34 1.72
C GLU A 501 8.61 24.16 2.57
N ILE A 502 7.75 23.13 2.78
CA ILE A 502 8.13 21.98 3.61
C ILE A 502 8.86 20.90 2.84
N LEU A 503 8.72 20.81 1.50
CA LEU A 503 9.33 19.74 0.70
C LEU A 503 10.84 19.64 0.90
N PRO A 504 11.63 20.74 0.87
CA PRO A 504 13.06 20.67 1.15
C PRO A 504 13.40 20.25 2.60
N MET A 505 12.53 20.57 3.56
CA MET A 505 12.71 20.17 4.97
C MET A 505 12.49 18.67 5.12
N ILE A 506 11.47 18.11 4.46
CA ILE A 506 11.20 16.67 4.43
C ILE A 506 12.36 15.91 3.77
N GLU A 507 12.85 16.38 2.63
CA GLU A 507 14.00 15.79 1.96
C GLU A 507 15.24 15.79 2.87
N ARG A 508 15.50 16.90 3.55
CA ARG A 508 16.59 16.98 4.52
C ARG A 508 16.38 16.03 5.70
N TRP A 509 15.14 15.89 6.22
CA TRP A 509 14.80 14.94 7.29
C TRP A 509 15.03 13.49 6.87
N SER A 510 14.70 13.15 5.63
CA SER A 510 14.87 11.80 5.07
C SER A 510 16.34 11.45 4.79
N SER A 511 17.24 12.44 4.70
CA SER A 511 18.67 12.20 4.42
C SER A 511 19.34 11.48 5.59
N GLU A 512 20.11 10.43 5.31
CA GLU A 512 20.88 9.70 6.31
C GLU A 512 21.89 10.61 7.03
N GLY A 513 22.05 10.39 8.34
CA GLY A 513 22.99 11.13 9.18
C GLY A 513 22.52 12.50 9.67
N ASN A 514 21.40 13.02 9.19
CA ASN A 514 20.88 14.33 9.61
C ASN A 514 19.95 14.28 10.84
N ARG A 515 19.57 13.09 11.31
CA ARG A 515 18.55 12.94 12.36
C ARG A 515 19.10 13.13 13.77
N GLY A 516 20.10 12.38 14.17
CA GLY A 516 20.53 12.31 15.56
C GLY A 516 19.54 11.54 16.44
N ASP A 517 19.59 11.76 17.75
CA ASP A 517 18.69 11.12 18.71
C ASP A 517 18.29 12.06 19.86
N LEU A 518 17.19 11.73 20.54
CA LEU A 518 16.73 12.35 21.79
C LEU A 518 16.46 11.22 22.78
N ARG A 519 17.44 10.94 23.65
CA ARG A 519 17.41 9.79 24.55
C ARG A 519 17.09 10.17 25.97
N VAL A 520 16.30 9.33 26.61
CA VAL A 520 15.91 9.48 28.01
C VAL A 520 16.42 8.32 28.84
N ASN A 521 17.11 8.62 29.94
CA ASN A 521 17.55 7.66 30.95
C ASN A 521 16.95 8.04 32.29
N ASP A 522 16.04 7.22 32.80
CA ASP A 522 15.47 7.38 34.13
C ASP A 522 16.36 6.70 35.17
N LEU A 523 16.96 7.51 36.04
CA LEU A 523 17.85 7.05 37.13
C LEU A 523 17.11 6.87 38.46
N GLY A 524 15.77 6.99 38.46
CA GLY A 524 14.93 6.87 39.64
C GLY A 524 14.64 8.21 40.31
N ASN A 525 15.66 8.94 40.73
CA ASN A 525 15.50 10.25 41.32
C ASN A 525 15.64 11.41 40.31
N THR A 526 16.32 11.15 39.20
CA THR A 526 16.67 12.11 38.17
C THR A 526 16.41 11.49 36.81
N LEU A 527 15.92 12.28 35.88
CA LEU A 527 15.77 11.94 34.48
C LEU A 527 16.84 12.68 33.69
N LEU A 528 17.73 11.93 33.04
CA LEU A 528 18.75 12.48 32.17
C LEU A 528 18.28 12.41 30.71
N ILE A 529 18.20 13.56 30.05
CA ILE A 529 17.80 13.66 28.65
C ILE A 529 19.00 14.14 27.84
N GLN A 530 19.42 13.32 26.87
CA GLN A 530 20.50 13.62 25.94
C GLN A 530 19.92 13.92 24.56
N ASP A 531 20.12 15.15 24.12
CA ASP A 531 19.64 15.68 22.86
C ASP A 531 20.81 15.81 21.87
N ASN A 532 20.92 14.85 20.98
CA ASN A 532 21.93 14.79 19.92
C ASN A 532 21.31 14.99 18.53
N ARG A 533 20.12 15.58 18.42
CA ARG A 533 19.49 15.90 17.14
C ARG A 533 20.39 16.82 16.32
N LYS A 534 20.55 16.53 15.03
CA LYS A 534 21.59 17.13 14.19
C LYS A 534 21.32 18.57 13.72
N HIS A 535 20.18 19.15 14.04
CA HIS A 535 19.87 20.54 13.72
C HIS A 535 20.46 21.57 14.70
N HIS A 536 21.02 21.13 15.83
CA HIS A 536 21.74 21.97 16.81
C HIS A 536 22.95 21.21 17.42
N ALA A 537 23.74 21.91 18.24
CA ALA A 537 24.81 21.30 19.03
C ALA A 537 24.20 20.36 20.12
N PRO A 538 24.89 19.29 20.51
CA PRO A 538 24.42 18.39 21.58
C PRO A 538 24.08 19.15 22.87
N ARG A 539 22.97 18.80 23.48
CA ARG A 539 22.47 19.36 24.75
C ARG A 539 22.20 18.23 25.73
N GLU A 540 22.29 18.53 27.02
CA GLU A 540 21.96 17.59 28.10
C GLU A 540 21.06 18.30 29.10
N PHE A 541 20.01 17.61 29.56
CA PHE A 541 19.06 18.14 30.52
C PHE A 541 18.91 17.15 31.67
N GLU A 542 18.85 17.66 32.86
CA GLU A 542 18.61 16.93 34.09
C GLU A 542 17.32 17.40 34.73
N LEU A 543 16.30 16.52 34.79
CA LEU A 543 15.02 16.78 35.41
C LEU A 543 14.93 15.98 36.72
N SER A 544 14.61 16.64 37.82
CA SER A 544 14.51 16.01 39.14
C SER A 544 13.13 16.25 39.76
N GLU A 545 12.79 15.48 40.77
CA GLU A 545 11.58 15.63 41.57
C GLU A 545 10.30 15.74 40.71
N TYR A 546 9.55 16.82 40.81
CA TYR A 546 8.26 17.01 40.15
C TYR A 546 8.39 17.13 38.62
N ASP A 547 9.45 17.79 38.14
CA ASP A 547 9.72 17.94 36.70
C ASP A 547 9.95 16.62 36.03
N ARG A 548 10.68 15.70 36.72
CA ARG A 548 10.85 14.33 36.25
C ARG A 548 9.49 13.64 36.09
N ILE A 549 8.65 13.68 37.13
CA ILE A 549 7.31 13.02 37.07
C ILE A 549 6.42 13.68 36.03
N ALA A 550 6.46 15.03 35.93
CA ALA A 550 5.68 15.79 34.94
C ALA A 550 6.08 15.39 33.51
N TYR A 551 7.39 15.28 33.21
CA TYR A 551 7.87 14.85 31.90
C TYR A 551 7.46 13.40 31.59
N LEU A 552 7.61 12.51 32.56
CA LEU A 552 7.23 11.10 32.44
C LEU A 552 5.72 10.93 32.22
N ALA A 553 4.88 11.76 32.88
CA ALA A 553 3.43 11.75 32.67
C ALA A 553 3.06 12.15 31.23
N CYS A 554 3.91 12.94 30.56
CA CYS A 554 3.74 13.34 29.16
C CYS A 554 4.25 12.29 28.13
N ASP A 555 4.66 11.07 28.56
CA ASP A 555 4.99 9.99 27.62
C ASP A 555 3.78 9.61 26.75
N GLN A 556 2.58 9.79 27.26
CA GLN A 556 1.34 9.77 26.53
C GLN A 556 0.78 11.18 26.44
N ILE A 557 -0.02 11.44 25.39
CA ILE A 557 -0.71 12.72 25.24
C ILE A 557 -1.54 12.98 26.49
N THR A 558 -1.25 14.08 27.18
CA THR A 558 -1.87 14.42 28.46
C THR A 558 -2.10 15.94 28.61
N THR A 559 -2.90 16.35 29.58
CA THR A 559 -3.16 17.75 29.93
C THR A 559 -2.49 18.12 31.25
N PRO A 560 -2.22 19.42 31.54
CA PRO A 560 -1.67 19.85 32.82
C PRO A 560 -2.45 19.33 34.03
N ALA A 561 -3.78 19.32 33.96
CA ALA A 561 -4.65 18.81 35.04
C ALA A 561 -4.45 17.29 35.28
N GLN A 562 -4.22 16.53 34.23
CA GLN A 562 -3.90 15.10 34.35
C GLN A 562 -2.52 14.90 34.97
N VAL A 563 -1.53 15.73 34.61
CA VAL A 563 -0.19 15.71 35.22
C VAL A 563 -0.28 16.01 36.71
N VAL A 564 -1.05 17.02 37.12
CA VAL A 564 -1.34 17.32 38.54
C VAL A 564 -1.88 16.09 39.25
N SER A 565 -2.87 15.40 38.66
CA SER A 565 -3.43 14.18 39.25
C SER A 565 -2.40 13.04 39.39
N VAL A 566 -1.39 12.97 38.51
CA VAL A 566 -0.26 12.04 38.64
C VAL A 566 0.65 12.45 39.78
N LEU A 567 1.02 13.73 39.86
CA LEU A 567 1.88 14.24 40.91
C LEU A 567 1.27 14.06 42.31
N GLU A 568 -0.01 14.37 42.50
CA GLU A 568 -0.73 14.20 43.77
C GLU A 568 -0.79 12.72 44.22
N ARG A 569 -0.83 11.78 43.29
CA ARG A 569 -0.71 10.33 43.59
C ARG A 569 0.70 9.96 44.05
N CYS A 570 1.73 10.56 43.43
CA CYS A 570 3.11 10.28 43.78
C CYS A 570 3.53 10.99 45.09
N TYR A 571 2.93 12.13 45.41
CA TYR A 571 3.20 12.97 46.55
C TYR A 571 1.90 13.31 47.30
N PRO A 572 1.28 12.37 48.04
CA PRO A 572 -0.06 12.54 48.60
C PRO A 572 -0.19 13.65 49.68
N SER A 573 0.95 14.10 50.22
CA SER A 573 0.99 15.19 51.22
C SER A 573 1.11 16.59 50.61
N GLU A 574 1.19 16.68 49.28
CA GLU A 574 1.42 17.93 48.57
C GLU A 574 0.24 18.27 47.66
N SER A 575 0.10 19.55 47.33
CA SER A 575 -0.87 20.04 46.36
C SER A 575 -0.15 20.82 45.27
N PHE A 576 -0.58 20.65 44.03
CA PHE A 576 0.07 21.24 42.87
C PHE A 576 -0.88 22.20 42.15
N ASP A 577 -0.37 23.40 41.79
CA ASP A 577 -1.12 24.36 40.99
C ASP A 577 -1.00 23.98 39.50
N THR A 578 -2.13 23.82 38.83
CA THR A 578 -2.19 23.50 37.41
C THR A 578 -1.45 24.52 36.53
N ALA A 579 -1.49 25.82 36.90
CA ALA A 579 -0.81 26.86 36.15
C ALA A 579 0.74 26.78 36.29
N GLU A 580 1.23 26.38 37.46
CA GLU A 580 2.67 26.16 37.69
C GLU A 580 3.16 24.95 36.90
N ILE A 581 2.38 23.86 36.90
CA ILE A 581 2.69 22.67 36.10
C ILE A 581 2.66 22.98 34.59
N GLU A 582 1.65 23.71 34.10
CA GLU A 582 1.59 24.15 32.72
C GLU A 582 2.81 25.00 32.32
N LYS A 583 3.28 25.86 33.20
CA LYS A 583 4.51 26.64 32.98
C LYS A 583 5.75 25.74 32.88
N SER A 584 5.89 24.72 33.74
CA SER A 584 6.97 23.75 33.67
C SER A 584 6.91 22.95 32.33
N LEU A 585 5.73 22.47 31.93
CA LEU A 585 5.55 21.77 30.67
C LEU A 585 5.87 22.63 29.45
N ASN A 586 5.51 23.93 29.48
CA ASN A 586 5.88 24.87 28.41
C ASN A 586 7.40 25.08 28.34
N SER A 587 8.12 25.06 29.46
CA SER A 587 9.60 25.09 29.47
C SER A 587 10.19 23.86 28.76
N HIS A 588 9.57 22.68 28.88
CA HIS A 588 9.98 21.49 28.11
C HIS A 588 9.72 21.70 26.60
N VAL A 589 8.65 22.39 26.21
CA VAL A 589 8.36 22.72 24.80
C VAL A 589 9.37 23.72 24.26
N GLU A 590 9.69 24.80 25.02
CA GLU A 590 10.70 25.80 24.65
C GLU A 590 12.10 25.19 24.44
N ASN A 591 12.39 24.07 25.09
CA ASN A 591 13.63 23.31 24.97
C ASN A 591 13.55 22.18 23.93
N ASP A 592 12.48 22.08 23.14
CA ASP A 592 12.22 21.01 22.18
C ASP A 592 12.16 19.59 22.77
N LEU A 593 11.95 19.45 24.07
CA LEU A 593 11.83 18.16 24.75
C LEU A 593 10.41 17.59 24.66
N SER A 594 9.43 18.45 24.45
CA SER A 594 8.01 18.12 24.32
C SER A 594 7.36 18.94 23.21
N VAL A 595 6.21 18.49 22.75
CA VAL A 595 5.32 19.27 21.85
C VAL A 595 3.97 19.47 22.52
N VAL A 596 3.30 20.56 22.14
CA VAL A 596 1.98 20.93 22.65
C VAL A 596 1.03 21.27 21.50
N LYS A 597 -0.21 20.81 21.61
CA LYS A 597 -1.31 21.18 20.72
C LYS A 597 -2.61 21.23 21.50
N ASP A 598 -3.32 22.34 21.42
CA ASP A 598 -4.61 22.55 22.10
C ASP A 598 -4.59 22.17 23.60
N GLY A 599 -3.51 22.58 24.31
CA GLY A 599 -3.32 22.28 25.74
C GLY A 599 -3.00 20.82 26.07
N HIS A 600 -2.73 19.98 25.04
CA HIS A 600 -2.26 18.61 25.20
C HIS A 600 -0.76 18.53 24.94
N PHE A 601 -0.03 17.94 25.86
CA PHE A 601 1.42 17.81 25.84
C PHE A 601 1.85 16.37 25.52
N LEU A 602 2.96 16.22 24.81
CA LEU A 602 3.60 14.96 24.51
C LEU A 602 5.12 15.10 24.62
N ALA A 603 5.74 14.34 25.51
CA ALA A 603 7.19 14.24 25.62
C ALA A 603 7.77 13.47 24.43
N LEU A 604 8.88 13.96 23.86
CA LEU A 604 9.46 13.45 22.62
C LEU A 604 10.61 12.46 22.82
N GLY A 605 11.20 12.43 24.03
CA GLY A 605 12.34 11.58 24.32
C GLY A 605 12.03 10.08 24.22
N VAL A 606 12.98 9.32 23.71
CA VAL A 606 12.90 7.88 23.50
C VAL A 606 13.77 7.15 24.53
N TYR A 607 13.26 6.11 25.13
CA TYR A 607 13.95 5.36 26.19
C TYR A 607 14.96 4.36 25.64
N ASN A 608 16.13 4.25 26.30
CA ASN A 608 17.27 3.45 25.84
C ASN A 608 17.12 1.93 25.94
N LYS A 609 16.11 1.41 26.65
CA LYS A 609 15.79 -0.03 26.78
C LYS A 609 14.34 -0.20 27.17
N TYR A 610 13.76 -1.35 26.83
CA TYR A 610 12.51 -1.87 27.35
C TYR A 610 12.42 -1.68 28.88
N HIS A 611 11.94 -0.52 29.33
CA HIS A 611 11.65 -0.35 30.76
C HIS A 611 10.36 -1.09 31.07
N GLU A 612 10.46 -2.34 31.54
CA GLU A 612 9.34 -3.14 32.02
C GLU A 612 8.62 -2.51 33.23
N ASN A 613 9.22 -1.51 33.86
CA ASN A 613 8.75 -0.88 35.09
C ASN A 613 8.19 0.55 34.89
N TRP A 614 7.52 0.81 33.78
CA TRP A 614 6.84 2.08 33.56
C TRP A 614 5.52 2.17 34.33
N HIS A 615 5.66 2.34 35.63
CA HIS A 615 4.56 2.73 36.47
C HIS A 615 4.97 4.00 37.20
N VAL A 616 4.65 5.16 36.60
CA VAL A 616 4.59 6.39 37.38
C VAL A 616 3.50 6.15 38.42
N CYS A 617 3.91 5.72 39.63
CA CYS A 617 3.02 5.33 40.71
C CYS A 617 1.98 4.27 40.30
N GLN A 618 2.36 2.97 40.27
CA GLN A 618 1.40 1.88 40.19
C GLN A 618 0.52 1.84 41.45
N GLU A 619 -0.77 1.50 41.21
CA GLU A 619 -1.73 1.13 42.25
C GLU A 619 -1.12 0.06 43.20
N ASN A 620 -1.00 0.43 44.47
CA ASN A 620 -0.93 -0.54 45.55
C ASN A 620 -2.35 -0.93 45.95
#